data_fe99a0abbfde2872d834d624a48582f6
#
_entry.id   fe99a0abbfde2872d834d624a48582f6
#
_cell.length_a   1.000
_cell.length_b   1.000
_cell.length_c   1.000
_cell.angle_alpha   90.00
_cell.angle_beta   90.00
_cell.angle_gamma   90.00
#
_symmetry.space_group_name_H-M   'P 1'
#
loop_
_entity.id
_entity.type
_entity.pdbx_description
1 polymer ?
#
loop_
_entity_poly.entity_id
_entity_poly.type
_entity_poly.pdbx_seq_one_letter_code
_entity_poly.pdbx_strand_id
1 'polypeptide(L)' 'MGRVELPGGVYATESEALTALAAEAKRRGVRYGHLVADTTERERAEIIRDYCAKKRRSGRKK' A
#
# COMPACT_ATOMS: atom_id res chain seq x y z
N MET A 1 -2.99 -16.69 3.85
CA MET A 1 -2.55 -16.22 3.60
C MET A 1 -2.64 -15.24 2.73
N GLY A 2 -2.85 -14.24 2.82
CA GLY A 2 -3.14 -13.22 1.95
C GLY A 2 -1.98 -12.58 1.32
N ARG A 3 -1.72 -12.94 0.09
CA ARG A 3 -0.74 -12.25 -0.63
C ARG A 3 -1.42 -11.45 -1.68
N VAL A 4 -1.00 -10.25 -1.91
CA VAL A 4 -1.55 -9.36 -2.93
C VAL A 4 -0.52 -9.22 -4.03
N GLU A 5 -0.88 -9.59 -5.23
CA GLU A 5 0.03 -9.46 -6.35
C GLU A 5 -0.04 -8.04 -6.87
N LEU A 6 1.08 -7.39 -6.97
CA LEU A 6 1.15 -5.99 -7.38
C LEU A 6 1.78 -5.89 -8.76
N PRO A 7 1.61 -4.74 -9.43
CA PRO A 7 2.22 -4.53 -10.73
C PRO A 7 3.73 -4.70 -10.65
N GLY A 8 4.30 -5.31 -11.63
CA GLY A 8 5.73 -5.52 -11.67
C GLY A 8 6.20 -6.78 -10.98
N GLY A 9 5.28 -7.66 -10.63
CA GLY A 9 5.64 -8.93 -10.02
C GLY A 9 6.02 -8.84 -8.56
N VAL A 10 5.61 -7.78 -7.90
CA VAL A 10 5.87 -7.61 -6.49
C VAL A 10 4.69 -8.14 -5.69
N TYR A 11 4.96 -8.73 -4.55
CA TYR A 11 3.90 -9.24 -3.70
C TYR A 11 3.98 -8.58 -2.33
N ALA A 12 2.85 -8.43 -1.71
CA ALA A 12 2.76 -7.89 -0.36
C ALA A 12 1.81 -8.74 0.45
N THR A 13 1.99 -8.77 1.75
CA THR A 13 1.06 -9.49 2.60
C THR A 13 -0.18 -8.62 2.77
N GLU A 14 -1.26 -9.24 3.23
CA GLU A 14 -2.48 -8.53 3.48
C GLU A 14 -2.27 -7.44 4.52
N SER A 15 -1.46 -7.74 5.51
CA SER A 15 -1.14 -6.79 6.56
C SER A 15 -0.40 -5.57 6.00
N GLU A 16 0.55 -5.82 5.12
CA GLU A 16 1.29 -4.73 4.50
C GLU A 16 0.38 -3.88 3.62
N ALA A 17 -0.54 -4.51 2.93
CA ALA A 17 -1.48 -3.79 2.08
C ALA A 17 -2.36 -2.87 2.93
N LEU A 18 -2.86 -3.37 4.03
CA LEU A 18 -3.68 -2.57 4.92
C LEU A 18 -2.89 -1.39 5.49
N THR A 19 -1.66 -1.66 5.91
CA THR A 19 -0.82 -0.61 6.47
C THR A 19 -0.53 0.47 5.43
N ALA A 20 -0.26 0.06 4.21
CA ALA A 20 0.04 0.99 3.13
C ALA A 20 -1.15 1.90 2.85
N LEU A 21 -2.34 1.30 2.77
CA LEU A 21 -3.54 2.08 2.49
C LEU A 21 -3.91 2.99 3.65
N ALA A 22 -3.72 2.51 4.87
CA ALA A 22 -3.99 3.33 6.04
C ALA A 22 -3.04 4.53 6.08
N ALA A 23 -1.77 4.30 5.75
CA ALA A 23 -0.80 5.38 5.72
C ALA A 23 -1.15 6.41 4.65
N GLU A 24 -1.61 5.94 3.51
CA GLU A 24 -2.01 6.83 2.44
C GLU A 24 -3.23 7.65 2.84
N ALA A 25 -4.19 7.02 3.49
CA ALA A 25 -5.39 7.72 3.94
C ALA A 25 -5.02 8.82 4.93
N LYS A 26 -4.11 8.51 5.82
CA LYS A 26 -3.66 9.47 6.82
C LYS A 26 -2.96 10.65 6.14
N ARG A 27 -2.14 10.35 5.15
CA ARG A 27 -1.43 11.39 4.42
C ARG A 27 -2.40 12.33 3.71
N ARG A 28 -3.49 11.79 3.19
CA ARG A 28 -4.49 12.58 2.49
C ARG A 28 -5.48 13.23 3.44
N GLY A 29 -5.46 12.87 4.71
CA GLY A 29 -6.39 13.40 5.67
C GLY A 29 -7.79 12.83 5.56
N VAL A 30 -7.90 11.60 5.11
CA VAL A 30 -9.21 10.93 4.98
C VAL A 30 -9.18 9.64 5.74
N ARG A 31 -10.33 9.02 5.88
CA ARG A 31 -10.41 7.74 6.56
C ARG A 31 -10.10 6.62 5.60
N TYR A 32 -9.66 5.51 6.15
CA TYR A 32 -9.32 4.33 5.36
C TYR A 32 -10.48 3.92 4.46
N GLY A 33 -11.68 3.82 5.02
CA GLY A 33 -12.84 3.44 4.24
C GLY A 33 -13.13 4.38 3.09
N HIS A 34 -12.92 5.67 3.34
CA HIS A 34 -13.14 6.67 2.32
C HIS A 34 -12.11 6.51 1.18
N LEU A 35 -10.88 6.25 1.55
CA LEU A 35 -9.82 6.04 0.57
C LEU A 35 -10.15 4.82 -0.30
N VAL A 36 -10.57 3.74 0.32
CA VAL A 36 -10.90 2.52 -0.41
C VAL A 36 -12.05 2.78 -1.40
N ALA A 37 -13.04 3.53 -0.95
CA ALA A 37 -14.18 3.83 -1.80
C ALA A 37 -13.82 4.77 -2.95
N ASP A 38 -12.82 5.60 -2.73
CA ASP A 38 -12.45 6.60 -3.71
C ASP A 38 -11.38 6.14 -4.69
N THR A 39 -10.83 4.96 -4.49
CA THR A 39 -9.77 4.47 -5.38
C THR A 39 -10.18 3.16 -6.02
N THR A 40 -9.64 2.89 -7.19
CA THR A 40 -9.87 1.62 -7.85
C THR A 40 -8.88 0.60 -7.32
N GLU A 41 -9.13 -0.63 -7.66
CA GLU A 41 -8.24 -1.72 -7.25
C GLU A 41 -6.83 -1.48 -7.77
N ARG A 42 -6.73 -1.00 -8.99
CA ARG A 42 -5.45 -0.73 -9.60
C ARG A 42 -4.71 0.38 -8.86
N GLU A 43 -5.42 1.43 -8.50
CA GLU A 43 -4.81 2.53 -7.78
C GLU A 43 -4.30 2.08 -6.42
N ARG A 44 -5.08 1.24 -5.75
CA ARG A 44 -4.65 0.72 -4.47
C ARG A 44 -3.42 -0.15 -4.60
N ALA A 45 -3.35 -0.94 -5.66
CA ALA A 45 -2.18 -1.77 -5.90
C ALA A 45 -0.92 -0.93 -6.06
N GLU A 46 -1.05 0.19 -6.76
CA GLU A 46 0.09 1.08 -6.96
C GLU A 46 0.52 1.74 -5.65
N ILE A 47 -0.45 2.12 -4.83
CA ILE A 47 -0.15 2.71 -3.53
C ILE A 47 0.62 1.71 -2.67
N ILE A 48 0.17 0.47 -2.65
CA ILE A 48 0.81 -0.57 -1.87
C ILE A 48 2.22 -0.82 -2.37
N ARG A 49 2.39 -0.87 -3.66
CA ARG A 49 3.70 -1.09 -4.25
C ARG A 49 4.66 0.02 -3.88
N ASP A 50 4.21 1.26 -3.97
CA ASP A 50 5.05 2.39 -3.64
C ASP A 50 5.42 2.39 -2.16
N TYR A 51 4.47 2.05 -1.31
CA TYR A 51 4.72 1.98 0.12
C TYR A 51 5.79 0.93 0.42
N CYS A 52 5.65 -0.25 -0.17
CA CYS A 52 6.60 -1.32 0.07
C CYS A 52 7.99 -0.95 -0.45
N ALA A 53 8.04 -0.28 -1.57
CA ALA A 53 9.31 0.15 -2.13
C ALA A 53 10.00 1.16 -1.22
N LYS A 54 9.24 2.10 -0.69
CA LYS A 54 9.80 3.09 0.21
C LYS A 54 10.26 2.45 1.50
N LYS A 55 9.46 1.55 2.03
CA LYS A 55 9.80 0.89 3.27
C LYS A 55 11.09 0.08 3.11
N ARG A 56 11.20 -0.61 2.00
CA ARG A 56 12.38 -1.41 1.74
C ARG A 56 13.61 -0.51 1.64
N ARG A 57 13.48 0.61 0.96
CA ARG A 57 14.56 1.52 0.80
C ARG A 57 14.99 2.13 2.13
N SER A 58 14.02 2.51 2.94
CA SER A 58 14.32 3.06 4.23
C SER A 58 14.99 2.06 5.11
N GLY A 59 14.59 0.85 5.04
CA GLY A 59 15.14 -0.18 5.87
C GLY A 59 16.58 -0.49 5.63
N ARG A 60 17.11 -0.02 4.47
CA ARG A 60 18.40 -0.30 4.26
C ARG A 60 19.28 0.67 4.76
N LYS A 61 19.26 1.37 5.26
CA LYS A 61 20.10 2.30 5.75
C LYS A 61 21.05 2.04 6.41
N LYS A 62 21.41 2.02 6.46
CA LYS A 62 22.17 2.01 7.10
C LYS A 62 22.59 1.85 7.33
#